data_82ff001d760369f05407911b134e01c9
#
_entry.id   82ff001d760369f05407911b134e01c9
#
_cell.length_a   1.000
_cell.length_b   1.000
_cell.length_c   1.000
_cell.angle_alpha   90.00
_cell.angle_beta   90.00
_cell.angle_gamma   90.00
#
_symmetry.space_group_name_H-M   'P 1'
#
loop_
_entity.id
_entity.type
_entity.pdbx_description
1 polymer ?
#
loop_
_entity_poly.entity_id
_entity_poly.type
_entity_poly.pdbx_seq_one_letter_code
_entity_poly.pdbx_strand_id
1 'polypeptide(L)'
;NQNDFMKSGCGLSSDVFTEIDISDWSTSYLNQDTLKESVGYCIYRTSNAFVPMTRYEFDAESDMDMYVYSKDSRDHYVEMIVDGDLRVSNGSYVTAQLSHVGLVKQGQNVRITTGGATSSKTGSVGERFVKVYNYNADEFEKAEEKILDSPLECTGFGKNTFYGSVDVKNPGILYIAYPYDDGFKIYVDGEPAEKIRLGRGNMGVRIYAGSHDIEIAY
;
A
#
# COMPACT_ATOMS: atom_id res chain seq x y z
N ASN A 1 1.93 7.63 -4.89
CA ASN A 1 1.36 6.58 -4.03
C ASN A 1 0.10 6.00 -4.66
N GLN A 2 -0.60 5.06 -4.01
CA GLN A 2 -1.84 4.47 -4.56
C GLN A 2 -2.94 5.52 -4.73
N ASN A 3 -3.13 6.43 -3.77
CA ASN A 3 -4.10 7.50 -3.89
C ASN A 3 -3.84 8.41 -5.10
N ASP A 4 -2.57 8.78 -5.35
CA ASP A 4 -2.20 9.60 -6.51
C ASP A 4 -2.56 8.89 -7.82
N PHE A 5 -2.29 7.56 -7.89
CA PHE A 5 -2.64 6.76 -9.05
C PHE A 5 -4.16 6.70 -9.25
N MET A 6 -4.93 6.40 -8.20
CA MET A 6 -6.39 6.31 -8.26
C MET A 6 -7.02 7.68 -8.60
N LYS A 7 -6.56 8.76 -8.01
CA LYS A 7 -7.03 10.11 -8.33
C LYS A 7 -6.72 10.52 -9.77
N SER A 8 -5.47 10.37 -10.19
CA SER A 8 -5.06 10.81 -11.53
C SER A 8 -5.54 9.88 -12.64
N GLY A 9 -5.55 8.57 -12.40
CA GLY A 9 -5.96 7.56 -13.38
C GLY A 9 -7.46 7.37 -13.46
N CYS A 10 -8.17 7.39 -12.32
CA CYS A 10 -9.61 7.14 -12.28
C CYS A 10 -10.43 8.42 -12.02
N GLY A 11 -9.78 9.58 -11.84
CA GLY A 11 -10.47 10.85 -11.59
C GLY A 11 -11.26 10.88 -10.30
N LEU A 12 -10.79 10.20 -9.25
CA LEU A 12 -11.42 10.24 -7.93
C LEU A 12 -11.25 11.60 -7.29
N SER A 13 -12.25 12.05 -6.55
CA SER A 13 -12.22 13.29 -5.78
C SER A 13 -11.62 13.11 -4.39
N SER A 14 -11.72 11.90 -3.84
CA SER A 14 -11.29 11.57 -2.48
C SER A 14 -10.21 10.47 -2.47
N ASP A 15 -9.54 10.32 -1.34
CA ASP A 15 -8.54 9.27 -1.15
C ASP A 15 -9.20 7.92 -0.84
N VAL A 16 -8.68 6.86 -1.46
CA VAL A 16 -9.04 5.47 -1.11
C VAL A 16 -8.46 5.10 0.26
N PHE A 17 -7.26 5.58 0.57
CA PHE A 17 -6.62 5.42 1.88
C PHE A 17 -6.40 6.79 2.52
N THR A 18 -7.16 7.11 3.55
CA THR A 18 -7.01 8.34 4.33
C THR A 18 -6.09 8.10 5.52
N GLU A 19 -4.97 8.83 5.62
CA GLU A 19 -4.08 8.73 6.77
C GLU A 19 -4.77 9.30 8.01
N ILE A 20 -4.74 8.55 9.11
CA ILE A 20 -5.29 8.94 10.40
C ILE A 20 -4.20 9.63 11.20
N ASP A 21 -4.53 10.78 11.79
CA ASP A 21 -3.65 11.46 12.74
C ASP A 21 -3.57 10.65 14.04
N ILE A 22 -2.35 10.30 14.44
CA ILE A 22 -2.05 9.54 15.64
C ILE A 22 -1.34 10.37 16.71
N SER A 23 -1.33 11.70 16.56
CA SER A 23 -0.61 12.61 17.47
C SER A 23 -1.11 12.56 18.91
N ASP A 24 -2.41 12.35 19.09
CA ASP A 24 -3.08 12.33 20.41
C ASP A 24 -3.15 10.92 21.02
N TRP A 25 -2.60 9.91 20.35
CA TRP A 25 -2.63 8.54 20.85
C TRP A 25 -1.65 8.35 21.99
N SER A 26 -2.05 7.57 22.98
CA SER A 26 -1.16 7.14 24.06
C SER A 26 -0.02 6.30 23.49
N THR A 27 1.22 6.71 23.74
CA THR A 27 2.41 6.02 23.25
C THR A 27 3.27 5.58 24.42
N SER A 28 3.71 4.31 24.41
CA SER A 28 4.63 3.77 25.38
C SER A 28 5.80 3.03 24.73
N TYR A 29 6.96 3.12 25.34
CA TYR A 29 8.20 2.52 24.86
C TYR A 29 8.67 1.44 25.83
N LEU A 30 8.95 0.25 25.32
CA LEU A 30 9.34 -0.92 26.07
C LEU A 30 10.75 -1.36 25.65
N ASN A 31 11.62 -1.62 26.65
CA ASN A 31 12.99 -2.11 26.43
C ASN A 31 13.87 -1.22 25.53
N GLN A 32 13.58 0.08 25.49
CA GLN A 32 14.31 1.05 24.69
C GLN A 32 14.40 2.42 25.36
N ASP A 33 15.48 3.13 25.04
CA ASP A 33 15.62 4.55 25.29
C ASP A 33 15.31 5.31 24.01
N THR A 34 14.34 6.21 24.02
CA THR A 34 13.97 7.01 22.86
C THR A 34 14.97 8.15 22.69
N LEU A 35 15.67 8.18 21.57
CA LEU A 35 16.68 9.21 21.25
C LEU A 35 16.07 10.38 20.47
N LYS A 36 15.08 10.09 19.65
CA LYS A 36 14.29 11.07 18.88
C LYS A 36 12.91 10.51 18.61
N GLU A 37 11.91 11.37 18.69
CA GLU A 37 10.52 11.00 18.37
C GLU A 37 9.78 12.10 17.61
N SER A 38 8.81 11.68 16.84
CA SER A 38 7.75 12.49 16.27
C SER A 38 6.53 11.58 16.03
N VAL A 39 5.41 12.14 15.59
CA VAL A 39 4.20 11.36 15.34
C VAL A 39 4.50 10.15 14.46
N GLY A 40 4.25 8.95 15.00
CA GLY A 40 4.46 7.69 14.28
C GLY A 40 5.91 7.34 13.94
N TYR A 41 6.90 8.04 14.51
CA TYR A 41 8.31 7.78 14.23
C TYR A 41 9.17 7.90 15.50
N CYS A 42 10.12 6.97 15.69
CA CYS A 42 11.13 7.10 16.70
C CYS A 42 12.49 6.55 16.25
N ILE A 43 13.56 7.18 16.75
CA ILE A 43 14.89 6.59 16.82
C ILE A 43 15.09 6.11 18.25
N TYR A 44 15.47 4.87 18.42
CA TYR A 44 15.62 4.25 19.73
C TYR A 44 16.97 3.58 19.91
N ARG A 45 17.37 3.39 21.16
CA ARG A 45 18.49 2.56 21.59
C ARG A 45 17.94 1.43 22.47
N THR A 46 18.33 0.20 22.20
CA THR A 46 17.95 -0.95 23.04
C THR A 46 18.55 -0.80 24.43
N SER A 47 17.69 -0.72 25.45
CA SER A 47 18.13 -0.50 26.85
C SER A 47 18.56 -1.79 27.56
N ASN A 48 18.14 -2.95 27.06
CA ASN A 48 18.48 -4.27 27.64
C ASN A 48 18.49 -5.35 26.54
N ALA A 49 18.67 -6.63 26.93
CA ALA A 49 18.72 -7.73 26.00
C ALA A 49 17.34 -8.20 25.46
N PHE A 50 16.27 -7.51 25.82
CA PHE A 50 14.92 -7.81 25.33
C PHE A 50 14.59 -7.07 24.03
N VAL A 51 13.50 -7.47 23.41
CA VAL A 51 13.01 -6.84 22.17
C VAL A 51 12.54 -5.40 22.43
N PRO A 52 13.08 -4.41 21.73
CA PRO A 52 12.58 -3.05 21.81
C PRO A 52 11.24 -2.92 21.11
N MET A 53 10.23 -2.34 21.77
CA MET A 53 8.87 -2.20 21.22
C MET A 53 8.31 -0.81 21.47
N THR A 54 7.42 -0.38 20.58
CA THR A 54 6.55 0.79 20.77
C THR A 54 5.11 0.31 20.74
N ARG A 55 4.32 0.78 21.68
CA ARG A 55 2.89 0.53 21.76
C ARG A 55 2.14 1.84 21.62
N TYR A 56 1.15 1.82 20.73
CA TYR A 56 0.16 2.89 20.54
C TYR A 56 -1.19 2.37 21.00
N GLU A 57 -1.94 3.20 21.71
CA GLU A 57 -3.26 2.84 22.22
C GLU A 57 -4.22 4.04 22.11
N PHE A 58 -5.43 3.78 21.62
CA PHE A 58 -6.46 4.80 21.42
C PHE A 58 -7.85 4.16 21.41
N ASP A 59 -8.88 4.99 21.64
CA ASP A 59 -10.26 4.62 21.39
C ASP A 59 -10.71 5.19 20.03
N ALA A 60 -11.33 4.37 19.20
CA ALA A 60 -11.72 4.78 17.87
C ALA A 60 -12.80 5.88 17.89
N GLU A 61 -12.54 7.01 17.27
CA GLU A 61 -13.47 8.16 17.24
C GLU A 61 -14.63 7.96 16.25
N SER A 62 -14.45 7.08 15.27
CA SER A 62 -15.45 6.74 14.25
C SER A 62 -15.26 5.31 13.75
N ASP A 63 -16.27 4.78 13.06
CA ASP A 63 -16.14 3.52 12.33
C ASP A 63 -15.07 3.65 11.23
N MET A 64 -14.20 2.66 11.10
CA MET A 64 -13.14 2.63 10.11
C MET A 64 -12.80 1.21 9.67
N ASP A 65 -12.38 1.04 8.42
CA ASP A 65 -11.70 -0.16 7.96
C ASP A 65 -10.19 0.09 7.99
N MET A 66 -9.53 -0.44 9.03
CA MET A 66 -8.20 0.01 9.44
C MET A 66 -7.09 -0.79 8.79
N TYR A 67 -6.13 -0.05 8.25
CA TYR A 67 -4.84 -0.56 7.78
C TYR A 67 -3.70 0.10 8.55
N VAL A 68 -2.68 -0.68 8.88
CA VAL A 68 -1.47 -0.18 9.55
C VAL A 68 -0.25 -0.50 8.71
N TYR A 69 0.48 0.52 8.31
CA TYR A 69 1.82 0.40 7.77
C TYR A 69 2.83 0.60 8.90
N SER A 70 3.69 -0.39 9.09
CA SER A 70 4.75 -0.32 10.08
C SER A 70 6.08 -0.75 9.47
N LYS A 71 7.16 -0.10 9.92
CA LYS A 71 8.53 -0.35 9.49
C LYS A 71 9.45 -0.27 10.70
N ASP A 72 10.38 -1.21 10.79
CA ASP A 72 11.53 -1.15 11.71
C ASP A 72 12.81 -1.36 10.90
N SER A 73 13.91 -0.76 11.31
CA SER A 73 15.22 -0.91 10.67
C SER A 73 15.83 -2.31 10.84
N ARG A 74 15.16 -3.16 11.58
CA ARG A 74 15.53 -4.55 11.90
C ARG A 74 14.37 -5.49 11.56
N ASP A 75 14.50 -6.75 12.03
CA ASP A 75 13.40 -7.72 12.01
C ASP A 75 12.16 -7.10 12.65
N HIS A 76 11.05 -7.21 11.95
CA HIS A 76 9.82 -6.50 12.26
C HIS A 76 8.79 -7.43 12.91
N TYR A 77 8.22 -6.97 14.02
CA TYR A 77 7.06 -7.57 14.69
C TYR A 77 5.94 -6.56 14.76
N VAL A 78 4.72 -7.01 14.52
CA VAL A 78 3.51 -6.23 14.71
C VAL A 78 2.41 -7.08 15.33
N GLU A 79 1.73 -6.52 16.32
CA GLU A 79 0.56 -7.07 16.97
C GLU A 79 -0.51 -5.98 17.07
N MET A 80 -1.75 -6.35 16.73
CA MET A 80 -2.89 -5.44 16.80
C MET A 80 -4.04 -6.14 17.50
N ILE A 81 -4.56 -5.46 18.52
CA ILE A 81 -5.64 -5.95 19.37
C ILE A 81 -6.75 -4.89 19.36
N VAL A 82 -7.99 -5.33 19.17
CA VAL A 82 -9.20 -4.48 19.21
C VAL A 82 -10.14 -5.04 20.28
N ASP A 83 -10.45 -4.26 21.31
CA ASP A 83 -11.27 -4.66 22.49
C ASP A 83 -10.80 -5.98 23.13
N GLY A 84 -9.50 -6.23 23.14
CA GLY A 84 -8.92 -7.47 23.67
C GLY A 84 -8.83 -8.62 22.67
N ASP A 85 -9.45 -8.52 21.49
CA ASP A 85 -9.39 -9.51 20.43
C ASP A 85 -8.14 -9.32 19.57
N LEU A 86 -7.32 -10.36 19.43
CA LEU A 86 -6.13 -10.35 18.57
C LEU A 86 -6.56 -10.38 17.09
N ARG A 87 -6.30 -9.30 16.35
CA ARG A 87 -6.61 -9.18 14.90
C ARG A 87 -5.41 -9.51 14.01
N VAL A 88 -4.24 -9.05 14.41
CA VAL A 88 -2.99 -9.27 13.67
C VAL A 88 -1.88 -9.65 14.63
N SER A 89 -1.12 -10.69 14.30
CA SER A 89 0.12 -11.03 14.97
C SER A 89 1.09 -11.60 13.95
N ASN A 90 2.07 -10.81 13.57
CA ASN A 90 3.06 -11.18 12.58
C ASN A 90 4.47 -10.83 13.06
N GLY A 91 5.34 -11.83 13.07
CA GLY A 91 6.79 -11.63 13.16
C GLY A 91 7.41 -11.99 11.81
N SER A 92 8.22 -11.12 11.25
CA SER A 92 8.80 -11.30 9.93
C SER A 92 10.21 -10.75 9.85
N TYR A 93 11.05 -11.38 9.02
CA TYR A 93 12.38 -10.85 8.64
C TYR A 93 12.30 -9.70 7.64
N VAL A 94 11.12 -9.29 7.19
CA VAL A 94 10.94 -8.08 6.37
C VAL A 94 10.91 -6.85 7.27
N THR A 95 11.52 -5.77 6.80
CA THR A 95 11.65 -4.53 7.58
C THR A 95 10.41 -3.64 7.52
N ALA A 96 9.46 -3.91 6.64
CA ALA A 96 8.23 -3.13 6.48
C ALA A 96 7.04 -4.02 6.14
N GLN A 97 5.86 -3.68 6.67
CA GLN A 97 4.63 -4.42 6.47
C GLN A 97 3.42 -3.49 6.44
N LEU A 98 2.48 -3.78 5.53
CA LEU A 98 1.12 -3.24 5.57
C LEU A 98 0.19 -4.35 6.06
N SER A 99 -0.56 -4.09 7.12
CA SER A 99 -1.46 -5.06 7.75
C SER A 99 -2.89 -4.54 7.73
N HIS A 100 -3.84 -5.37 7.31
CA HIS A 100 -5.26 -5.10 7.43
C HIS A 100 -5.75 -5.57 8.80
N VAL A 101 -6.29 -4.65 9.58
CA VAL A 101 -6.84 -4.91 10.92
C VAL A 101 -8.31 -5.28 10.84
N GLY A 102 -8.99 -4.81 9.80
CA GLY A 102 -10.41 -4.97 9.56
C GLY A 102 -11.24 -3.83 10.17
N LEU A 103 -12.54 -4.05 10.23
CA LEU A 103 -13.48 -3.08 10.73
C LEU A 103 -13.29 -2.85 12.24
N VAL A 104 -13.09 -1.60 12.58
CA VAL A 104 -13.05 -1.06 13.96
C VAL A 104 -14.24 -0.13 14.12
N LYS A 105 -15.01 -0.30 15.18
CA LYS A 105 -16.19 0.51 15.47
C LYS A 105 -15.86 1.67 16.41
N GLN A 106 -16.61 2.75 16.28
CA GLN A 106 -16.51 3.88 17.21
C GLN A 106 -16.57 3.41 18.68
N GLY A 107 -15.65 3.91 19.49
CA GLY A 107 -15.52 3.59 20.91
C GLY A 107 -14.77 2.30 21.22
N GLN A 108 -14.38 1.50 20.22
CA GLN A 108 -13.53 0.35 20.47
C GLN A 108 -12.10 0.76 20.81
N ASN A 109 -11.52 0.10 21.80
CA ASN A 109 -10.11 0.28 22.15
C ASN A 109 -9.21 -0.47 21.18
N VAL A 110 -8.24 0.23 20.62
CA VAL A 110 -7.25 -0.30 19.68
C VAL A 110 -5.85 -0.20 20.27
N ARG A 111 -5.12 -1.30 20.25
CA ARG A 111 -3.72 -1.35 20.66
C ARG A 111 -2.86 -1.90 19.52
N ILE A 112 -1.88 -1.10 19.11
CA ILE A 112 -0.89 -1.47 18.12
C ILE A 112 0.46 -1.61 18.83
N THR A 113 1.06 -2.79 18.80
CA THR A 113 2.43 -3.01 19.28
C THR A 113 3.33 -3.34 18.10
N THR A 114 4.41 -2.58 17.94
CA THR A 114 5.39 -2.83 16.88
C THR A 114 6.81 -2.84 17.45
N GLY A 115 7.68 -3.66 16.87
CA GLY A 115 9.04 -3.83 17.40
C GLY A 115 9.90 -4.71 16.52
N GLY A 116 11.08 -5.05 17.02
CA GLY A 116 11.91 -6.09 16.42
C GLY A 116 11.32 -7.48 16.66
N ALA A 117 11.52 -8.41 15.74
CA ALA A 117 11.12 -9.80 15.93
C ALA A 117 12.09 -10.58 16.82
N THR A 118 13.31 -10.11 16.97
CA THR A 118 14.37 -10.77 17.75
C THR A 118 14.99 -9.83 18.79
N SER A 119 15.52 -10.40 19.86
CA SER A 119 16.26 -9.62 20.86
C SER A 119 17.49 -8.98 20.24
N SER A 120 17.77 -7.74 20.64
CA SER A 120 18.91 -6.96 20.17
C SER A 120 19.98 -6.84 21.24
N LYS A 121 21.25 -6.66 20.82
CA LYS A 121 22.29 -6.29 21.77
C LYS A 121 21.94 -4.97 22.44
N THR A 122 22.12 -4.90 23.76
CA THR A 122 22.03 -3.63 24.51
C THR A 122 22.88 -2.55 23.85
N GLY A 123 22.34 -1.35 23.72
CA GLY A 123 23.00 -0.21 23.09
C GLY A 123 22.86 -0.14 21.55
N SER A 124 22.26 -1.16 20.91
CA SER A 124 22.00 -1.10 19.47
C SER A 124 20.96 -0.01 19.15
N VAL A 125 21.20 0.75 18.08
CA VAL A 125 20.31 1.83 17.62
C VAL A 125 19.46 1.32 16.45
N GLY A 126 18.18 1.69 16.44
CA GLY A 126 17.24 1.42 15.35
C GLY A 126 16.31 2.59 15.14
N GLU A 127 15.56 2.53 14.05
CA GLU A 127 14.45 3.45 13.74
C GLU A 127 13.17 2.68 13.46
N ARG A 128 12.06 3.27 13.85
CA ARG A 128 10.72 2.69 13.69
C ARG A 128 9.77 3.75 13.18
N PHE A 129 8.84 3.28 12.35
CA PHE A 129 7.84 4.12 11.71
C PHE A 129 6.49 3.40 11.66
N VAL A 130 5.41 4.11 12.00
CA VAL A 130 4.03 3.63 11.95
C VAL A 130 3.15 4.67 11.29
N LYS A 131 2.29 4.23 10.39
CA LYS A 131 1.19 5.02 9.84
C LYS A 131 -0.08 4.19 9.87
N VAL A 132 -1.19 4.85 10.12
CA VAL A 132 -2.51 4.23 10.16
C VAL A 132 -3.39 4.87 9.09
N TYR A 133 -4.20 4.04 8.44
CA TYR A 133 -5.07 4.46 7.36
C TYR A 133 -6.47 3.90 7.58
N ASN A 134 -7.46 4.72 7.24
CA ASN A 134 -8.81 4.25 6.98
C ASN A 134 -8.95 3.96 5.49
N TYR A 135 -9.44 2.77 5.15
CA TYR A 135 -9.76 2.38 3.78
C TYR A 135 -11.20 2.75 3.46
N ASN A 136 -11.40 3.41 2.35
CA ASN A 136 -12.70 3.81 1.83
C ASN A 136 -13.09 2.88 0.68
N ALA A 137 -13.93 1.89 0.99
CA ALA A 137 -14.38 0.90 0.03
C ALA A 137 -15.19 1.53 -1.11
N ASP A 138 -16.06 2.51 -0.80
CA ASP A 138 -16.90 3.18 -1.80
C ASP A 138 -16.05 3.94 -2.84
N GLU A 139 -14.96 4.58 -2.40
CA GLU A 139 -14.04 5.25 -3.33
C GLU A 139 -13.22 4.25 -4.15
N PHE A 140 -12.88 3.10 -3.57
CA PHE A 140 -12.20 2.03 -4.30
C PHE A 140 -13.12 1.42 -5.36
N GLU A 141 -14.38 1.12 -5.04
CA GLU A 141 -15.36 0.62 -6.00
C GLU A 141 -15.54 1.57 -7.19
N LYS A 142 -15.62 2.88 -6.96
CA LYS A 142 -15.66 3.87 -8.05
C LYS A 142 -14.41 3.83 -8.94
N ALA A 143 -13.24 3.58 -8.36
CA ALA A 143 -12.01 3.42 -9.15
C ALA A 143 -12.03 2.12 -9.96
N GLU A 144 -12.47 1.03 -9.35
CA GLU A 144 -12.59 -0.28 -9.97
C GLU A 144 -13.55 -0.24 -11.16
N GLU A 145 -14.74 0.33 -11.01
CA GLU A 145 -15.70 0.52 -12.09
C GLU A 145 -15.08 1.23 -13.30
N LYS A 146 -14.27 2.27 -13.05
CA LYS A 146 -13.61 3.01 -14.13
C LYS A 146 -12.47 2.24 -14.79
N ILE A 147 -11.71 1.47 -14.02
CA ILE A 147 -10.62 0.64 -14.54
C ILE A 147 -11.21 -0.51 -15.38
N LEU A 148 -12.34 -1.06 -14.95
CA LEU A 148 -13.01 -2.18 -15.60
C LEU A 148 -14.02 -1.76 -16.69
N ASP A 149 -14.17 -0.46 -16.95
CA ASP A 149 -15.09 0.05 -17.98
C ASP A 149 -14.71 -0.39 -19.40
N SER A 150 -13.41 -0.58 -19.64
CA SER A 150 -12.87 -1.06 -20.92
C SER A 150 -11.68 -2.01 -20.64
N PRO A 151 -11.95 -3.24 -20.17
CA PRO A 151 -10.89 -4.18 -19.84
C PRO A 151 -10.21 -4.72 -21.10
N LEU A 152 -8.88 -4.92 -21.01
CA LEU A 152 -8.15 -5.62 -22.06
C LEU A 152 -8.39 -7.13 -21.93
N GLU A 153 -9.05 -7.71 -22.92
CA GLU A 153 -9.30 -9.14 -23.00
C GLU A 153 -8.13 -9.87 -23.67
N CYS A 154 -7.63 -10.92 -23.03
CA CYS A 154 -6.58 -11.75 -23.59
C CYS A 154 -7.12 -12.61 -24.74
N THR A 155 -6.55 -12.47 -25.93
CA THR A 155 -6.92 -13.29 -27.11
C THR A 155 -5.88 -14.36 -27.42
N GLY A 156 -4.66 -14.26 -26.88
CA GLY A 156 -3.63 -15.28 -27.07
C GLY A 156 -2.25 -14.91 -26.54
N PHE A 157 -1.34 -15.88 -26.62
CA PHE A 157 0.06 -15.73 -26.26
C PHE A 157 0.98 -16.29 -27.34
N GLY A 158 2.01 -15.54 -27.69
CA GLY A 158 3.18 -16.00 -28.44
C GLY A 158 4.35 -16.36 -27.51
N LYS A 159 5.53 -16.59 -28.08
CA LYS A 159 6.74 -16.95 -27.32
C LYS A 159 7.13 -15.85 -26.32
N ASN A 160 7.11 -14.60 -26.75
CA ASN A 160 7.40 -13.41 -25.94
C ASN A 160 6.38 -12.31 -26.24
N THR A 161 5.16 -12.69 -26.58
CA THR A 161 4.14 -11.75 -27.05
C THR A 161 2.80 -12.09 -26.40
N PHE A 162 2.12 -11.05 -25.94
CA PHE A 162 0.73 -11.09 -25.50
C PHE A 162 -0.14 -10.44 -26.58
N TYR A 163 -1.27 -11.05 -26.87
CA TYR A 163 -2.31 -10.52 -27.77
C TYR A 163 -3.58 -10.30 -26.99
N GLY A 164 -4.22 -9.19 -27.21
CA GLY A 164 -5.49 -8.84 -26.59
C GLY A 164 -6.34 -7.95 -27.46
N SER A 165 -7.60 -7.81 -27.08
CA SER A 165 -8.53 -6.84 -27.67
C SER A 165 -9.15 -5.98 -26.57
N VAL A 166 -9.50 -4.75 -26.90
CA VAL A 166 -10.17 -3.83 -25.98
C VAL A 166 -11.21 -3.01 -26.72
N ASP A 167 -12.39 -2.85 -26.12
CA ASP A 167 -13.43 -1.94 -26.61
C ASP A 167 -13.43 -0.68 -25.73
N VAL A 168 -12.83 0.38 -26.25
CA VAL A 168 -12.60 1.63 -25.51
C VAL A 168 -13.79 2.57 -25.69
N LYS A 169 -14.52 2.83 -24.60
CA LYS A 169 -15.66 3.76 -24.62
C LYS A 169 -15.24 5.22 -24.71
N ASN A 170 -14.18 5.58 -23.98
CA ASN A 170 -13.68 6.95 -23.90
C ASN A 170 -12.16 6.96 -24.13
N PRO A 171 -11.63 7.95 -24.88
CA PRO A 171 -10.18 8.05 -25.09
C PRO A 171 -9.43 8.18 -23.75
N GLY A 172 -8.28 7.52 -23.66
CA GLY A 172 -7.54 7.51 -22.42
C GLY A 172 -6.16 6.90 -22.53
N ILE A 173 -5.74 6.28 -21.44
CA ILE A 173 -4.50 5.51 -21.37
C ILE A 173 -4.87 4.07 -21.00
N LEU A 174 -4.54 3.14 -21.88
CA LEU A 174 -4.54 1.73 -21.55
C LEU A 174 -3.40 1.47 -20.55
N TYR A 175 -3.78 1.14 -19.31
CA TYR A 175 -2.83 0.82 -18.24
C TYR A 175 -2.36 -0.63 -18.37
N ILE A 176 -1.05 -0.83 -18.34
CA ILE A 176 -0.42 -2.13 -18.42
C ILE A 176 0.33 -2.37 -17.11
N ALA A 177 -0.13 -3.33 -16.31
CA ALA A 177 0.40 -3.65 -14.99
C ALA A 177 1.78 -4.38 -15.02
N TYR A 178 2.62 -4.03 -15.98
CA TYR A 178 4.01 -4.48 -16.07
C TYR A 178 4.98 -3.34 -15.74
N PRO A 179 6.14 -3.64 -15.13
CA PRO A 179 7.20 -2.67 -14.95
C PRO A 179 7.61 -2.08 -16.30
N TYR A 180 7.83 -0.75 -16.34
CA TYR A 180 8.33 -0.09 -17.54
C TYR A 180 9.73 -0.58 -17.86
N ASP A 181 9.88 -1.13 -19.06
CA ASP A 181 11.16 -1.58 -19.60
C ASP A 181 11.24 -1.20 -21.09
N ASP A 182 12.42 -0.76 -21.56
CA ASP A 182 12.62 -0.34 -22.93
C ASP A 182 12.53 -1.50 -23.93
N GLY A 183 12.73 -2.75 -23.48
CA GLY A 183 12.57 -3.96 -24.27
C GLY A 183 11.14 -4.22 -24.76
N PHE A 184 10.13 -3.75 -24.02
CA PHE A 184 8.74 -3.91 -24.47
C PHE A 184 8.43 -3.03 -25.68
N LYS A 185 7.73 -3.62 -26.65
CA LYS A 185 7.12 -2.95 -27.79
C LYS A 185 5.62 -3.16 -27.73
N ILE A 186 4.86 -2.08 -27.92
CA ILE A 186 3.39 -2.13 -27.90
C ILE A 186 2.90 -1.72 -29.28
N TYR A 187 1.95 -2.48 -29.80
CA TYR A 187 1.28 -2.17 -31.05
C TYR A 187 -0.21 -2.06 -30.80
N VAL A 188 -0.85 -1.09 -31.41
CA VAL A 188 -2.29 -0.88 -31.44
C VAL A 188 -2.74 -0.98 -32.89
N ASP A 189 -3.61 -1.93 -33.22
CA ASP A 189 -4.10 -2.21 -34.57
C ASP A 189 -2.97 -2.51 -35.58
N GLY A 190 -1.89 -3.14 -35.09
CA GLY A 190 -0.69 -3.45 -35.87
C GLY A 190 0.33 -2.30 -36.03
N GLU A 191 0.00 -1.09 -35.59
CA GLU A 191 0.88 0.08 -35.63
C GLU A 191 1.65 0.28 -34.34
N PRO A 192 2.95 0.62 -34.36
CA PRO A 192 3.73 0.89 -33.16
C PRO A 192 3.14 2.04 -32.34
N ALA A 193 2.94 1.82 -31.06
CA ALA A 193 2.43 2.83 -30.12
C ALA A 193 3.51 3.29 -29.13
N GLU A 194 3.49 4.60 -28.83
CA GLU A 194 4.43 5.19 -27.86
C GLU A 194 4.12 4.73 -26.45
N LYS A 195 5.11 4.10 -25.80
CA LYS A 195 5.02 3.75 -24.38
C LYS A 195 5.08 4.99 -23.47
N ILE A 196 4.19 5.05 -22.50
CA ILE A 196 4.16 6.08 -21.48
C ILE A 196 4.55 5.44 -20.15
N ARG A 197 5.46 6.08 -19.41
CA ARG A 197 5.74 5.68 -18.03
C ARG A 197 4.67 6.25 -17.09
N LEU A 198 3.96 5.37 -16.39
CA LEU A 198 2.92 5.73 -15.45
C LEU A 198 3.43 5.60 -14.00
N GLY A 199 3.26 6.67 -13.23
CA GLY A 199 3.71 6.71 -11.86
C GLY A 199 5.21 6.40 -11.72
N ARG A 200 5.54 5.47 -10.81
CA ARG A 200 6.94 5.14 -10.52
C ARG A 200 7.51 3.99 -11.36
N GLY A 201 6.75 3.40 -12.25
CA GLY A 201 7.33 2.33 -13.03
C GLY A 201 6.42 1.42 -13.84
N ASN A 202 5.14 1.71 -13.96
CA ASN A 202 4.25 0.94 -14.83
C ASN A 202 4.22 1.51 -16.25
N MET A 203 3.69 0.72 -17.21
CA MET A 203 3.55 1.12 -18.60
C MET A 203 2.11 1.53 -18.91
N GLY A 204 1.96 2.35 -19.93
CA GLY A 204 0.69 2.62 -20.57
C GLY A 204 0.88 3.05 -22.02
N VAL A 205 -0.20 3.10 -22.76
CA VAL A 205 -0.26 3.59 -24.12
C VAL A 205 -1.52 4.43 -24.31
N ARG A 206 -1.43 5.52 -25.09
CA ARG A 206 -2.62 6.30 -25.45
C ARG A 206 -3.50 5.49 -26.37
N ILE A 207 -4.81 5.49 -26.09
CA ILE A 207 -5.79 4.77 -26.85
C ILE A 207 -7.02 5.64 -27.08
N TYR A 208 -7.64 5.53 -28.23
CA TYR A 208 -8.84 6.27 -28.61
C TYR A 208 -10.10 5.43 -28.39
N ALA A 209 -11.26 6.03 -28.54
CA ALA A 209 -12.52 5.29 -28.48
C ALA A 209 -12.66 4.39 -29.71
N GLY A 210 -13.14 3.17 -29.51
CA GLY A 210 -13.30 2.13 -30.52
C GLY A 210 -12.77 0.77 -30.07
N SER A 211 -12.95 -0.22 -30.91
CA SER A 211 -12.38 -1.55 -30.70
C SER A 211 -10.97 -1.61 -31.28
N HIS A 212 -10.03 -2.09 -30.48
CA HIS A 212 -8.62 -2.16 -30.84
C HIS A 212 -8.01 -3.52 -30.55
N ASP A 213 -7.10 -3.94 -31.45
CA ASP A 213 -6.22 -5.07 -31.23
C ASP A 213 -4.91 -4.60 -30.60
N ILE A 214 -4.51 -5.25 -29.52
CA ILE A 214 -3.29 -4.90 -28.76
C ILE A 214 -2.29 -6.04 -28.84
N GLU A 215 -1.06 -5.71 -29.20
CA GLU A 215 0.08 -6.62 -29.12
C GLU A 215 1.15 -6.02 -28.20
N ILE A 216 1.62 -6.82 -27.23
CA ILE A 216 2.72 -6.46 -26.32
C ILE A 216 3.81 -7.50 -26.48
N ALA A 217 4.93 -7.11 -27.08
CA ALA A 217 6.10 -7.96 -27.33
C ALA A 217 7.30 -7.53 -26.48
N TYR A 218 8.12 -8.53 -26.04
CA TYR A 218 9.36 -8.29 -25.31
C TYR A 218 10.56 -8.85 -26.08
#